data_e28f8345904028dbe9897d10d3f43809
#
_entry.id   e28f8345904028dbe9897d10d3f43809
#
_cell.length_a   1.000
_cell.length_b   1.000
_cell.length_c   1.000
_cell.angle_alpha   90.00
_cell.angle_beta   90.00
_cell.angle_gamma   90.00
#
_symmetry.space_group_name_H-M   'P 1'
#
loop_
_entity.id
_entity.type
_entity.pdbx_description
1 polymer ?
#
loop_
_entity_poly.entity_id
_entity_poly.type
_entity_poly.pdbx_seq_one_letter_code
_entity_poly.pdbx_strand_id
1 'polypeptide(L)'
;MIIRDTVSVIIPCYKQAGFLTDAIESVLGQTHPHIEVIVVDDGSPDDTSDVASRYPGVRCIRQENQGLSAARNTGIRESEGEFLVFLDADDRLTPKALESGVQHLRQCPSAAFVAGKHRNISIDGSPLPTVQRPDIGSDHYVELLRANCIGIACPATVMYRRAVFDDVHGFDTTVNAASDYDLYLRIARKFATSCHTDIVAEYRVHDDSMSNNHQLMSNHVAKVLQSQLKEVSGNRRHEEACRTGIKVFQHHYRTTIIIDRMRSSARKEDWRGALWNMLLLVWFDPRALGETLRRKVRLEILKRRRSSRWMPGEEAR
;
A
#
# COMPACT_ATOMS: atom_id res chain seq x y z
N MET A 1 -17.13 -9.35 21.05
CA MET A 1 -16.20 -9.67 22.17
C MET A 1 -14.78 -9.73 21.62
N ILE A 2 -13.77 -9.06 22.21
CA ILE A 2 -12.40 -9.11 21.68
C ILE A 2 -11.75 -10.45 22.06
N ILE A 3 -11.23 -11.16 21.05
CA ILE A 3 -10.53 -12.43 21.24
C ILE A 3 -9.03 -12.14 21.32
N ARG A 4 -8.45 -12.39 22.50
CA ARG A 4 -7.02 -12.14 22.74
C ARG A 4 -6.13 -12.99 21.82
N ASP A 5 -4.98 -12.44 21.48
CA ASP A 5 -3.98 -13.04 20.59
C ASP A 5 -4.47 -13.36 19.17
N THR A 6 -5.71 -13.04 18.83
CA THR A 6 -6.24 -13.25 17.49
C THR A 6 -5.92 -12.05 16.60
N VAL A 7 -5.46 -12.33 15.40
CA VAL A 7 -5.27 -11.34 14.34
C VAL A 7 -6.41 -11.43 13.34
N SER A 8 -7.21 -10.39 13.21
CA SER A 8 -8.20 -10.29 12.13
C SER A 8 -7.54 -9.71 10.90
N VAL A 9 -7.49 -10.48 9.83
CA VAL A 9 -7.05 -10.02 8.51
C VAL A 9 -8.27 -9.67 7.70
N ILE A 10 -8.40 -8.39 7.36
CA ILE A 10 -9.51 -7.81 6.60
C ILE A 10 -9.05 -7.64 5.17
N ILE A 11 -9.75 -8.28 4.22
CA ILE A 11 -9.45 -8.26 2.78
C ILE A 11 -10.61 -7.55 2.07
N PRO A 12 -10.52 -6.22 1.86
CA PRO A 12 -11.49 -5.51 1.02
C PRO A 12 -11.30 -5.93 -0.43
N CYS A 13 -12.40 -6.24 -1.13
CA CYS A 13 -12.35 -6.70 -2.51
C CYS A 13 -13.43 -6.03 -3.36
N TYR A 14 -13.03 -5.51 -4.53
CA TYR A 14 -13.94 -5.03 -5.56
C TYR A 14 -13.33 -5.30 -6.94
N LYS A 15 -13.96 -6.19 -7.73
CA LYS A 15 -13.49 -6.60 -9.08
C LYS A 15 -12.07 -7.19 -9.11
N GLN A 16 -11.70 -7.94 -8.07
CA GLN A 16 -10.37 -8.54 -7.94
C GLN A 16 -10.43 -10.05 -7.62
N ALA A 17 -11.51 -10.73 -8.04
CA ALA A 17 -11.67 -12.18 -7.84
C ALA A 17 -10.45 -13.00 -8.31
N GLY A 18 -9.78 -12.55 -9.39
CA GLY A 18 -8.60 -13.22 -9.96
C GLY A 18 -7.36 -13.22 -9.05
N PHE A 19 -7.27 -12.31 -8.10
CA PHE A 19 -6.14 -12.24 -7.14
C PHE A 19 -6.53 -12.72 -5.75
N LEU A 20 -7.83 -12.72 -5.41
CA LEU A 20 -8.34 -13.00 -4.08
C LEU A 20 -7.90 -14.34 -3.52
N THR A 21 -7.77 -15.37 -4.37
CA THR A 21 -7.24 -16.69 -4.01
C THR A 21 -5.85 -16.57 -3.38
N ASP A 22 -4.93 -15.87 -4.05
CA ASP A 22 -3.55 -15.67 -3.56
C ASP A 22 -3.54 -14.95 -2.20
N ALA A 23 -4.38 -13.93 -2.05
CA ALA A 23 -4.50 -13.18 -0.79
C ALA A 23 -4.97 -14.08 0.34
N ILE A 24 -6.08 -14.81 0.17
CA ILE A 24 -6.64 -15.73 1.18
C ILE A 24 -5.62 -16.82 1.54
N GLU A 25 -5.02 -17.49 0.57
CA GLU A 25 -4.05 -18.56 0.82
C GLU A 25 -2.81 -18.05 1.56
N SER A 26 -2.36 -16.82 1.28
CA SER A 26 -1.26 -16.20 2.01
C SER A 26 -1.57 -15.98 3.50
N VAL A 27 -2.84 -15.77 3.84
CA VAL A 27 -3.29 -15.63 5.23
C VAL A 27 -3.48 -16.99 5.90
N LEU A 28 -4.09 -17.94 5.21
CA LEU A 28 -4.28 -19.31 5.75
C LEU A 28 -2.95 -20.05 5.96
N GLY A 29 -1.90 -19.69 5.20
CA GLY A 29 -0.56 -20.23 5.33
C GLY A 29 0.33 -19.56 6.39
N GLN A 30 -0.21 -18.68 7.24
CA GLN A 30 0.58 -18.00 8.27
C GLN A 30 0.98 -18.94 9.42
N THR A 31 2.16 -18.65 10.02
CA THR A 31 2.65 -19.41 11.20
C THR A 31 1.93 -19.05 12.51
N HIS A 32 1.27 -17.90 12.56
CA HIS A 32 0.48 -17.51 13.74
C HIS A 32 -0.78 -18.35 13.85
N PRO A 33 -1.10 -18.94 15.03
CA PRO A 33 -2.16 -19.96 15.14
C PRO A 33 -3.59 -19.38 15.22
N HIS A 34 -3.76 -18.12 15.66
CA HIS A 34 -5.07 -17.53 15.92
C HIS A 34 -5.38 -16.43 14.90
N ILE A 35 -6.07 -16.79 13.83
CA ILE A 35 -6.37 -15.90 12.71
C ILE A 35 -7.87 -15.90 12.43
N GLU A 36 -8.43 -14.73 12.27
CA GLU A 36 -9.75 -14.50 11.70
C GLU A 36 -9.58 -13.89 10.31
N VAL A 37 -10.19 -14.47 9.29
CA VAL A 37 -10.11 -13.98 7.90
C VAL A 37 -11.48 -13.45 7.49
N ILE A 38 -11.52 -12.16 7.10
CA ILE A 38 -12.75 -11.51 6.67
C ILE A 38 -12.53 -10.89 5.29
N VAL A 39 -13.20 -11.43 4.29
CA VAL A 39 -13.33 -10.81 2.97
C VAL A 39 -14.54 -9.88 2.98
N VAL A 40 -14.34 -8.62 2.60
CA VAL A 40 -15.45 -7.68 2.42
C VAL A 40 -15.61 -7.43 0.93
N ASP A 41 -16.63 -8.06 0.33
CA ASP A 41 -17.02 -7.86 -1.06
C ASP A 41 -17.84 -6.57 -1.18
N ASP A 42 -17.21 -5.52 -1.69
CA ASP A 42 -17.81 -4.18 -1.85
C ASP A 42 -18.69 -4.10 -3.11
N GLY A 43 -19.60 -5.07 -3.27
CA GLY A 43 -20.56 -5.12 -4.38
C GLY A 43 -19.93 -5.49 -5.71
N SER A 44 -18.95 -6.39 -5.71
CA SER A 44 -18.28 -6.85 -6.93
C SER A 44 -19.27 -7.48 -7.93
N PRO A 45 -19.16 -7.15 -9.21
CA PRO A 45 -19.93 -7.83 -10.27
C PRO A 45 -19.28 -9.13 -10.76
N ASP A 46 -18.07 -9.45 -10.32
CA ASP A 46 -17.32 -10.66 -10.63
C ASP A 46 -17.53 -11.76 -9.56
N ASP A 47 -16.81 -12.87 -9.66
CA ASP A 47 -16.95 -14.06 -8.82
C ASP A 47 -16.31 -13.90 -7.42
N THR A 48 -16.13 -12.68 -6.92
CA THR A 48 -15.46 -12.41 -5.62
C THR A 48 -16.07 -13.23 -4.48
N SER A 49 -17.41 -13.19 -4.30
CA SER A 49 -18.09 -13.92 -3.24
C SER A 49 -17.97 -15.45 -3.41
N ASP A 50 -18.02 -15.93 -4.65
CA ASP A 50 -17.88 -17.36 -4.96
C ASP A 50 -16.46 -17.87 -4.65
N VAL A 51 -15.43 -17.08 -4.96
CA VAL A 51 -14.04 -17.40 -4.61
C VAL A 51 -13.89 -17.50 -3.10
N ALA A 52 -14.37 -16.50 -2.33
CA ALA A 52 -14.26 -16.49 -0.88
C ALA A 52 -14.99 -17.70 -0.25
N SER A 53 -16.15 -18.08 -0.78
CA SER A 53 -16.98 -19.21 -0.26
C SER A 53 -16.31 -20.59 -0.36
N ARG A 54 -15.28 -20.74 -1.19
CA ARG A 54 -14.51 -21.98 -1.34
C ARG A 54 -13.62 -22.30 -0.14
N TYR A 55 -13.41 -21.32 0.74
CA TYR A 55 -12.49 -21.46 1.87
C TYR A 55 -13.27 -21.58 3.19
N PRO A 56 -13.38 -22.79 3.77
CA PRO A 56 -13.97 -22.97 5.08
C PRO A 56 -13.23 -22.14 6.15
N GLY A 57 -13.97 -21.38 6.96
CA GLY A 57 -13.40 -20.51 7.98
C GLY A 57 -13.09 -19.09 7.53
N VAL A 58 -13.22 -18.77 6.24
CA VAL A 58 -13.19 -17.40 5.72
C VAL A 58 -14.62 -16.83 5.74
N ARG A 59 -14.80 -15.73 6.45
CA ARG A 59 -16.08 -15.00 6.44
C ARG A 59 -16.11 -14.06 5.25
N CYS A 60 -17.11 -14.21 4.38
CA CYS A 60 -17.37 -13.28 3.29
C CYS A 60 -18.57 -12.39 3.64
N ILE A 61 -18.38 -11.09 3.64
CA ILE A 61 -19.42 -10.09 3.91
C ILE A 61 -19.60 -9.29 2.64
N ARG A 62 -20.80 -9.37 2.05
CA ARG A 62 -21.14 -8.58 0.86
C ARG A 62 -21.92 -7.33 1.26
N GLN A 63 -21.53 -6.18 0.71
CA GLN A 63 -22.20 -4.90 0.87
C GLN A 63 -22.46 -4.25 -0.49
N GLU A 64 -23.31 -3.23 -0.53
CA GLU A 64 -23.38 -2.34 -1.70
C GLU A 64 -22.05 -1.59 -1.84
N ASN A 65 -21.64 -1.25 -3.08
CA ASN A 65 -20.38 -0.57 -3.31
C ASN A 65 -20.36 0.82 -2.67
N GLN A 66 -19.52 1.00 -1.67
CA GLN A 66 -19.32 2.25 -0.94
C GLN A 66 -17.84 2.70 -0.94
N GLY A 67 -16.99 1.96 -1.63
CA GLY A 67 -15.57 2.24 -1.78
C GLY A 67 -14.68 1.61 -0.69
N LEU A 68 -13.38 1.62 -0.97
CA LEU A 68 -12.34 0.91 -0.19
C LEU A 68 -12.37 1.23 1.31
N SER A 69 -12.49 2.52 1.67
CA SER A 69 -12.53 2.94 3.08
C SER A 69 -13.75 2.37 3.82
N ALA A 70 -14.91 2.37 3.16
CA ALA A 70 -16.14 1.81 3.74
C ALA A 70 -16.04 0.29 3.92
N ALA A 71 -15.47 -0.43 2.95
CA ALA A 71 -15.23 -1.86 3.03
C ALA A 71 -14.27 -2.21 4.19
N ARG A 72 -13.18 -1.46 4.37
CA ARG A 72 -12.28 -1.61 5.52
C ARG A 72 -12.99 -1.35 6.84
N ASN A 73 -13.84 -0.32 6.92
CA ASN A 73 -14.63 -0.02 8.11
C ASN A 73 -15.65 -1.12 8.43
N THR A 74 -16.26 -1.72 7.43
CA THR A 74 -17.12 -2.90 7.63
C THR A 74 -16.30 -4.05 8.23
N GLY A 75 -15.10 -4.32 7.70
CA GLY A 75 -14.22 -5.33 8.26
C GLY A 75 -13.83 -5.06 9.71
N ILE A 76 -13.57 -3.79 10.10
CA ILE A 76 -13.30 -3.43 11.51
C ILE A 76 -14.48 -3.78 12.40
N ARG A 77 -15.70 -3.41 12.01
CA ARG A 77 -16.92 -3.67 12.81
C ARG A 77 -17.20 -5.16 12.99
N GLU A 78 -16.98 -5.93 11.97
CA GLU A 78 -17.29 -7.34 11.90
C GLU A 78 -16.22 -8.25 12.49
N SER A 79 -15.02 -7.73 12.74
CA SER A 79 -13.88 -8.49 13.26
C SER A 79 -13.83 -8.50 14.78
N GLU A 80 -13.24 -9.56 15.38
CA GLU A 80 -13.17 -9.75 16.83
C GLU A 80 -11.73 -9.89 17.38
N GLY A 81 -10.71 -9.97 16.54
CA GLY A 81 -9.31 -10.12 16.95
C GLY A 81 -8.76 -8.91 17.70
N GLU A 82 -7.81 -9.13 18.58
CA GLU A 82 -7.07 -8.09 19.32
C GLU A 82 -6.23 -7.21 18.39
N PHE A 83 -5.76 -7.80 17.29
CA PHE A 83 -4.95 -7.11 16.29
C PHE A 83 -5.64 -7.10 14.94
N LEU A 84 -5.40 -6.06 14.15
CA LEU A 84 -5.96 -5.90 12.81
C LEU A 84 -4.85 -5.74 11.76
N VAL A 85 -5.03 -6.39 10.62
CA VAL A 85 -4.24 -6.20 9.40
C VAL A 85 -5.19 -5.99 8.24
N PHE A 86 -4.90 -5.03 7.36
CA PHE A 86 -5.64 -4.81 6.13
C PHE A 86 -4.80 -5.30 4.95
N LEU A 87 -5.28 -6.32 4.26
CA LEU A 87 -4.62 -6.91 3.10
C LEU A 87 -5.43 -6.60 1.85
N ASP A 88 -4.89 -5.82 0.93
CA ASP A 88 -5.54 -5.58 -0.34
C ASP A 88 -5.60 -6.89 -1.15
N ALA A 89 -6.71 -7.11 -1.88
CA ALA A 89 -7.00 -8.41 -2.51
C ALA A 89 -5.98 -8.84 -3.59
N ASP A 90 -5.18 -7.90 -4.09
CA ASP A 90 -4.11 -8.13 -5.07
C ASP A 90 -2.72 -8.35 -4.43
N ASP A 91 -2.59 -8.20 -3.10
CA ASP A 91 -1.35 -8.40 -2.35
C ASP A 91 -1.30 -9.76 -1.64
N ARG A 92 -0.16 -10.08 -1.04
CA ARG A 92 0.02 -11.28 -0.20
C ARG A 92 0.79 -10.95 1.07
N LEU A 93 0.54 -11.71 2.14
CA LEU A 93 1.40 -11.72 3.33
C LEU A 93 2.55 -12.72 3.13
N THR A 94 3.71 -12.42 3.72
CA THR A 94 4.79 -13.43 3.83
C THR A 94 4.45 -14.43 4.95
N PRO A 95 5.00 -15.67 4.96
CA PRO A 95 4.56 -16.73 5.88
C PRO A 95 4.63 -16.41 7.38
N LYS A 96 5.50 -15.48 7.80
CA LYS A 96 5.68 -15.08 9.20
C LYS A 96 5.18 -13.67 9.51
N ALA A 97 4.40 -13.08 8.62
CA ALA A 97 3.97 -11.69 8.75
C ALA A 97 3.20 -11.42 10.03
N LEU A 98 2.21 -12.26 10.35
CA LEU A 98 1.37 -12.07 11.51
C LEU A 98 2.12 -12.37 12.82
N GLU A 99 2.90 -13.44 12.86
CA GLU A 99 3.76 -13.76 14.00
C GLU A 99 4.73 -12.62 14.32
N SER A 100 5.43 -12.10 13.30
CA SER A 100 6.34 -10.96 13.44
C SER A 100 5.62 -9.71 13.97
N GLY A 101 4.47 -9.35 13.39
CA GLY A 101 3.68 -8.20 13.84
C GLY A 101 3.26 -8.29 15.31
N VAL A 102 2.72 -9.44 15.73
CA VAL A 102 2.34 -9.69 17.15
C VAL A 102 3.55 -9.60 18.07
N GLN A 103 4.67 -10.22 17.69
CA GLN A 103 5.91 -10.17 18.46
C GLN A 103 6.39 -8.74 18.68
N HIS A 104 6.44 -7.93 17.61
CA HIS A 104 6.87 -6.53 17.70
C HIS A 104 5.90 -5.66 18.49
N LEU A 105 4.58 -5.85 18.36
CA LEU A 105 3.60 -5.15 19.21
C LEU A 105 3.75 -5.51 20.70
N ARG A 106 4.06 -6.77 21.03
CA ARG A 106 4.34 -7.18 22.41
C ARG A 106 5.60 -6.55 22.97
N GLN A 107 6.66 -6.43 22.15
CA GLN A 107 7.92 -5.76 22.54
C GLN A 107 7.75 -4.24 22.71
N CYS A 108 6.77 -3.64 22.02
CA CYS A 108 6.43 -2.22 22.09
C CYS A 108 5.00 -1.99 22.59
N PRO A 109 4.72 -2.19 23.91
CA PRO A 109 3.35 -2.14 24.43
C PRO A 109 2.64 -0.79 24.22
N SER A 110 3.38 0.32 24.14
CA SER A 110 2.85 1.67 23.89
C SER A 110 2.54 1.93 22.42
N ALA A 111 3.02 1.10 21.50
CA ALA A 111 2.79 1.31 20.07
C ALA A 111 1.35 0.96 19.69
N ALA A 112 0.68 1.89 19.03
CA ALA A 112 -0.66 1.72 18.47
C ALA A 112 -0.66 0.81 17.24
N PHE A 113 0.41 0.87 16.45
CA PHE A 113 0.69 -0.05 15.35
C PHE A 113 2.21 -0.29 15.22
N VAL A 114 2.53 -1.37 14.53
CA VAL A 114 3.89 -1.64 14.02
C VAL A 114 3.83 -1.76 12.51
N ALA A 115 4.87 -1.27 11.82
CA ALA A 115 4.99 -1.36 10.36
C ALA A 115 6.25 -2.14 9.98
N GLY A 116 6.07 -3.18 9.16
CA GLY A 116 7.15 -3.94 8.54
C GLY A 116 7.53 -3.43 7.17
N LYS A 117 8.36 -4.19 6.47
CA LYS A 117 8.78 -3.93 5.09
C LYS A 117 7.97 -4.78 4.11
N HIS A 118 8.05 -4.42 2.83
CA HIS A 118 7.45 -5.19 1.73
C HIS A 118 8.50 -5.58 0.71
N ARG A 119 8.14 -6.48 -0.17
CA ARG A 119 8.81 -6.71 -1.46
C ARG A 119 7.81 -6.62 -2.60
N ASN A 120 8.25 -6.17 -3.77
CA ASN A 120 7.41 -6.12 -4.95
C ASN A 120 7.36 -7.48 -5.64
N ILE A 121 6.19 -7.82 -6.16
CA ILE A 121 5.96 -8.97 -7.03
C ILE A 121 5.27 -8.52 -8.33
N SER A 122 5.46 -9.27 -9.40
CA SER A 122 4.75 -9.08 -10.66
C SER A 122 3.33 -9.68 -10.61
N ILE A 123 2.56 -9.52 -11.67
CA ILE A 123 1.19 -10.03 -11.77
C ILE A 123 1.12 -11.56 -11.55
N ASP A 124 2.14 -12.29 -11.97
CA ASP A 124 2.28 -13.74 -11.79
C ASP A 124 2.91 -14.16 -10.46
N GLY A 125 3.18 -13.22 -9.56
CA GLY A 125 3.78 -13.46 -8.25
C GLY A 125 5.32 -13.57 -8.26
N SER A 126 5.99 -13.41 -9.40
CA SER A 126 7.45 -13.44 -9.47
C SER A 126 8.08 -12.22 -8.79
N PRO A 127 9.20 -12.37 -8.05
CA PRO A 127 9.85 -11.26 -7.37
C PRO A 127 10.31 -10.16 -8.32
N LEU A 128 10.06 -8.90 -7.94
CA LEU A 128 10.53 -7.70 -8.61
C LEU A 128 11.55 -6.93 -7.74
N PRO A 129 12.43 -6.14 -8.37
CA PRO A 129 13.31 -5.24 -7.63
C PRO A 129 12.52 -4.30 -6.72
N THR A 130 12.84 -4.29 -5.44
CA THR A 130 12.20 -3.44 -4.44
C THR A 130 13.22 -2.49 -3.84
N VAL A 131 12.92 -1.20 -3.85
CA VAL A 131 13.73 -0.20 -3.15
C VAL A 131 13.20 -0.09 -1.72
N GLN A 132 13.99 -0.58 -0.77
CA GLN A 132 13.66 -0.40 0.64
C GLN A 132 13.88 1.05 1.04
N ARG A 133 12.91 1.60 1.78
CA ARG A 133 13.05 2.92 2.36
C ARG A 133 13.88 2.82 3.65
N PRO A 134 14.73 3.81 3.95
CA PRO A 134 15.51 3.81 5.19
C PRO A 134 14.58 3.86 6.40
N ASP A 135 15.05 3.35 7.53
CA ASP A 135 14.38 3.52 8.81
C ASP A 135 14.42 4.99 9.19
N ILE A 136 13.31 5.47 9.74
CA ILE A 136 13.09 6.87 10.03
C ILE A 136 13.17 7.07 11.54
N GLY A 137 13.71 8.24 11.94
CA GLY A 137 13.91 8.60 13.33
C GLY A 137 12.66 8.47 14.22
N SER A 138 12.80 8.78 15.50
CA SER A 138 11.83 8.48 16.56
C SER A 138 10.50 9.24 16.49
N ASP A 139 10.39 10.32 15.70
CA ASP A 139 9.15 11.11 15.58
C ASP A 139 8.41 10.76 14.28
N HIS A 140 7.71 9.64 14.33
CA HIS A 140 6.98 9.12 13.17
C HIS A 140 5.90 10.07 12.66
N TYR A 141 5.25 10.84 13.52
CA TYR A 141 4.24 11.81 13.08
C TYR A 141 4.85 12.92 12.21
N VAL A 142 5.97 13.49 12.65
CA VAL A 142 6.69 14.52 11.88
C VAL A 142 7.20 13.94 10.56
N GLU A 143 7.69 12.71 10.56
CA GLU A 143 8.19 12.06 9.33
C GLU A 143 7.04 11.77 8.34
N LEU A 144 5.89 11.31 8.83
CA LEU A 144 4.68 11.17 8.01
C LEU A 144 4.25 12.53 7.44
N LEU A 145 4.19 13.59 8.26
CA LEU A 145 3.86 14.94 7.78
C LEU A 145 4.80 15.44 6.69
N ARG A 146 6.09 15.07 6.74
CA ARG A 146 7.11 15.39 5.73
C ARG A 146 7.01 14.57 4.45
N ALA A 147 6.03 13.69 4.33
CA ALA A 147 5.89 12.72 3.25
C ALA A 147 6.98 11.62 3.22
N ASN A 148 7.69 11.44 4.32
CA ASN A 148 8.63 10.32 4.48
C ASN A 148 7.88 9.07 4.95
N CYS A 149 6.85 8.62 4.33
CA CYS A 149 5.92 7.53 4.68
C CYS A 149 6.50 6.36 5.50
N ILE A 150 7.36 6.59 6.47
CA ILE A 150 8.04 5.66 7.41
C ILE A 150 8.27 4.22 6.89
N GLY A 151 8.61 4.09 5.62
CA GLY A 151 8.78 2.79 4.98
C GLY A 151 7.48 2.04 4.69
N ILE A 152 6.32 2.60 5.05
CA ILE A 152 5.01 1.99 4.75
C ILE A 152 4.73 2.18 3.25
N ALA A 153 4.55 1.07 2.55
CA ALA A 153 4.29 1.08 1.12
C ALA A 153 2.85 0.65 0.79
N CYS A 154 2.29 -0.23 1.61
CA CYS A 154 0.93 -0.74 1.47
C CYS A 154 0.34 -1.06 2.84
N PRO A 155 -1.00 -1.10 2.98
CA PRO A 155 -1.67 -1.39 4.25
C PRO A 155 -1.28 -2.75 4.85
N ALA A 156 -0.99 -3.74 4.01
CA ALA A 156 -0.60 -5.08 4.43
C ALA A 156 0.70 -5.14 5.26
N THR A 157 1.49 -4.06 5.26
CA THR A 157 2.71 -3.98 6.09
C THR A 157 2.44 -3.55 7.52
N VAL A 158 1.22 -3.17 7.88
CA VAL A 158 0.90 -2.57 9.18
C VAL A 158 -0.04 -3.46 9.98
N MET A 159 0.37 -3.77 11.22
CA MET A 159 -0.48 -4.42 12.21
C MET A 159 -0.85 -3.42 13.29
N TYR A 160 -2.14 -3.30 13.57
CA TYR A 160 -2.72 -2.36 14.52
C TYR A 160 -3.22 -3.06 15.78
N ARG A 161 -3.16 -2.37 16.92
CA ARG A 161 -4.02 -2.74 18.06
C ARG A 161 -5.45 -2.31 17.79
N ARG A 162 -6.41 -3.20 17.95
CA ARG A 162 -7.84 -2.89 17.75
C ARG A 162 -8.29 -1.66 18.55
N ALA A 163 -7.88 -1.56 19.80
CA ALA A 163 -8.28 -0.47 20.70
C ALA A 163 -8.03 0.94 20.14
N VAL A 164 -7.10 1.06 19.20
CA VAL A 164 -6.81 2.37 18.54
C VAL A 164 -8.01 2.87 17.75
N PHE A 165 -8.81 1.97 17.20
CA PHE A 165 -9.98 2.34 16.37
C PHE A 165 -11.14 2.90 17.18
N ASP A 166 -11.17 2.69 18.51
CA ASP A 166 -12.13 3.35 19.41
C ASP A 166 -11.90 4.88 19.44
N ASP A 167 -10.63 5.30 19.29
CA ASP A 167 -10.22 6.73 19.32
C ASP A 167 -10.17 7.40 17.95
N VAL A 168 -9.89 6.66 16.87
CA VAL A 168 -9.71 7.22 15.53
C VAL A 168 -10.88 6.95 14.57
N HIS A 169 -11.87 6.16 15.00
CA HIS A 169 -13.14 5.90 14.29
C HIS A 169 -12.99 5.33 12.86
N GLY A 170 -11.91 4.56 12.60
CA GLY A 170 -11.69 3.88 11.32
C GLY A 170 -11.13 4.77 10.21
N PHE A 171 -11.38 4.36 8.96
CA PHE A 171 -10.94 5.05 7.76
C PHE A 171 -11.92 6.17 7.36
N ASP A 172 -11.39 7.31 6.90
CA ASP A 172 -12.22 8.38 6.33
C ASP A 172 -12.70 7.97 4.93
N THR A 173 -14.02 7.83 4.78
CA THR A 173 -14.65 7.44 3.52
C THR A 173 -14.59 8.52 2.45
N THR A 174 -14.18 9.73 2.79
CA THR A 174 -14.02 10.84 1.83
C THR A 174 -12.67 10.87 1.14
N VAL A 175 -11.71 10.00 1.56
CA VAL A 175 -10.33 9.94 1.04
C VAL A 175 -9.91 8.50 0.69
N ASN A 176 -10.64 7.85 -0.20
CA ASN A 176 -10.41 6.44 -0.55
C ASN A 176 -8.97 6.11 -1.02
N ALA A 177 -8.40 6.91 -1.93
CA ALA A 177 -7.09 6.62 -2.52
C ALA A 177 -5.87 6.92 -1.62
N ALA A 178 -6.07 7.57 -0.47
CA ALA A 178 -5.01 7.87 0.51
C ALA A 178 -5.52 7.66 1.94
N SER A 179 -6.47 6.76 2.11
CA SER A 179 -7.13 6.51 3.39
C SER A 179 -6.22 5.86 4.43
N ASP A 180 -5.27 5.07 3.99
CA ASP A 180 -4.21 4.50 4.80
C ASP A 180 -3.27 5.59 5.34
N TYR A 181 -2.83 6.49 4.47
CA TYR A 181 -1.97 7.61 4.86
C TYR A 181 -2.68 8.56 5.83
N ASP A 182 -3.97 8.86 5.62
CA ASP A 182 -4.79 9.61 6.55
C ASP A 182 -4.86 8.92 7.92
N LEU A 183 -5.13 7.61 7.93
CA LEU A 183 -5.21 6.81 9.16
C LEU A 183 -3.88 6.82 9.92
N TYR A 184 -2.74 6.63 9.24
CA TYR A 184 -1.41 6.69 9.87
C TYR A 184 -1.16 8.02 10.56
N LEU A 185 -1.50 9.13 9.89
CA LEU A 185 -1.35 10.48 10.45
C LEU A 185 -2.22 10.69 11.67
N ARG A 186 -3.50 10.27 11.63
CA ARG A 186 -4.42 10.40 12.77
C ARG A 186 -3.97 9.57 13.97
N ILE A 187 -3.45 8.37 13.73
CA ILE A 187 -2.92 7.51 14.80
C ILE A 187 -1.61 8.09 15.35
N ALA A 188 -0.62 8.37 14.50
CA ALA A 188 0.69 8.84 14.94
C ALA A 188 0.65 10.22 15.64
N ARG A 189 -0.39 11.02 15.41
CA ARG A 189 -0.62 12.25 16.14
C ARG A 189 -0.98 12.02 17.61
N LYS A 190 -1.66 10.92 17.92
CA LYS A 190 -2.21 10.62 19.25
C LYS A 190 -1.38 9.59 20.02
N PHE A 191 -0.77 8.66 19.31
CA PHE A 191 -0.17 7.47 19.87
C PHE A 191 1.26 7.26 19.37
N ALA A 192 2.07 6.58 20.17
CA ALA A 192 3.34 6.05 19.72
C ALA A 192 3.12 4.99 18.63
N THR A 193 4.04 4.90 17.68
CA THR A 193 4.06 3.89 16.62
C THR A 193 5.45 3.32 16.50
N SER A 194 5.61 2.14 15.90
CA SER A 194 6.89 1.47 15.75
C SER A 194 7.07 0.90 14.35
N CYS A 195 8.32 0.66 13.96
CA CYS A 195 8.67 0.02 12.71
C CYS A 195 9.69 -1.09 12.95
N HIS A 196 9.70 -2.09 12.06
CA HIS A 196 10.70 -3.17 12.06
C HIS A 196 11.16 -3.49 10.63
N THR A 197 12.22 -4.31 10.52
CA THR A 197 12.87 -4.57 9.24
C THR A 197 12.38 -5.84 8.53
N ASP A 198 11.51 -6.63 9.17
CA ASP A 198 11.00 -7.86 8.58
C ASP A 198 10.15 -7.57 7.36
N ILE A 199 10.31 -8.37 6.31
CA ILE A 199 9.46 -8.30 5.12
C ILE A 199 8.19 -9.09 5.43
N VAL A 200 7.06 -8.37 5.56
CA VAL A 200 5.77 -8.95 5.97
C VAL A 200 4.75 -8.99 4.83
N ALA A 201 4.95 -8.22 3.75
CA ALA A 201 4.02 -8.16 2.64
C ALA A 201 4.72 -8.29 1.28
N GLU A 202 4.01 -8.81 0.31
CA GLU A 202 4.33 -8.85 -1.11
C GLU A 202 3.34 -7.95 -1.85
N TYR A 203 3.84 -6.80 -2.29
CA TYR A 203 3.06 -5.80 -3.03
C TYR A 203 3.05 -6.13 -4.51
N ARG A 204 1.87 -6.37 -5.08
CA ARG A 204 1.70 -6.72 -6.49
C ARG A 204 1.66 -5.47 -7.37
N VAL A 205 2.54 -5.45 -8.36
CA VAL A 205 2.64 -4.34 -9.33
C VAL A 205 1.96 -4.75 -10.63
N HIS A 206 0.84 -4.10 -10.94
CA HIS A 206 0.09 -4.29 -12.19
C HIS A 206 -0.57 -2.98 -12.65
N ASP A 207 -0.99 -2.91 -13.90
CA ASP A 207 -1.44 -1.66 -14.53
C ASP A 207 -2.76 -1.12 -13.93
N ASP A 208 -3.64 -2.00 -13.42
CA ASP A 208 -4.95 -1.64 -12.87
C ASP A 208 -4.89 -1.20 -11.39
N SER A 209 -3.71 -1.15 -10.77
CA SER A 209 -3.56 -0.70 -9.39
C SER A 209 -4.02 0.76 -9.23
N MET A 210 -4.80 1.04 -8.18
CA MET A 210 -5.29 2.40 -7.87
C MET A 210 -4.14 3.41 -7.75
N SER A 211 -2.99 2.99 -7.23
CA SER A 211 -1.77 3.80 -7.09
C SER A 211 -1.22 4.35 -8.42
N ASN A 212 -1.57 3.73 -9.56
CA ASN A 212 -1.20 4.21 -10.88
C ASN A 212 -2.06 5.39 -11.37
N ASN A 213 -3.18 5.67 -10.74
CA ASN A 213 -3.95 6.89 -11.00
C ASN A 213 -3.35 8.08 -10.24
N HIS A 214 -2.24 8.60 -10.75
CA HIS A 214 -1.47 9.63 -10.07
C HIS A 214 -2.23 10.94 -9.87
N GLN A 215 -3.22 11.25 -10.72
CA GLN A 215 -4.08 12.43 -10.52
C GLN A 215 -5.03 12.23 -9.33
N LEU A 216 -5.64 11.05 -9.23
CA LEU A 216 -6.50 10.68 -8.10
C LEU A 216 -5.71 10.69 -6.78
N MET A 217 -4.55 10.03 -6.77
CA MET A 217 -3.65 10.00 -5.61
C MET A 217 -3.25 11.40 -5.17
N SER A 218 -2.84 12.27 -6.12
CA SER A 218 -2.46 13.66 -5.83
C SER A 218 -3.59 14.44 -5.15
N ASN A 219 -4.82 14.30 -5.64
CA ASN A 219 -5.97 15.01 -5.10
C ASN A 219 -6.27 14.56 -3.65
N HIS A 220 -6.26 13.24 -3.41
CA HIS A 220 -6.56 12.69 -2.08
C HIS A 220 -5.46 13.00 -1.06
N VAL A 221 -4.19 12.85 -1.43
CA VAL A 221 -3.06 13.22 -0.54
C VAL A 221 -3.07 14.72 -0.23
N ALA A 222 -3.37 15.58 -1.21
CA ALA A 222 -3.50 17.01 -0.98
C ALA A 222 -4.61 17.31 0.03
N LYS A 223 -5.77 16.64 -0.07
CA LYS A 223 -6.89 16.78 0.88
C LYS A 223 -6.48 16.35 2.30
N VAL A 224 -5.81 15.21 2.43
CA VAL A 224 -5.30 14.70 3.71
C VAL A 224 -4.36 15.71 4.36
N LEU A 225 -3.35 16.19 3.62
CA LEU A 225 -2.39 17.15 4.18
C LEU A 225 -2.99 18.53 4.48
N GLN A 226 -3.97 18.98 3.70
CA GLN A 226 -4.72 20.21 4.01
C GLN A 226 -5.53 20.06 5.30
N SER A 227 -6.15 18.90 5.54
CA SER A 227 -6.80 18.60 6.81
C SER A 227 -5.80 18.59 7.96
N GLN A 228 -4.66 17.90 7.80
CA GLN A 228 -3.61 17.88 8.81
C GLN A 228 -3.06 19.29 9.11
N LEU A 229 -2.91 20.16 8.12
CA LEU A 229 -2.41 21.52 8.33
C LEU A 229 -3.32 22.34 9.24
N LYS A 230 -4.64 22.10 9.20
CA LYS A 230 -5.60 22.71 10.14
C LYS A 230 -5.40 22.17 11.57
N GLU A 231 -5.22 20.84 11.67
CA GLU A 231 -5.06 20.14 12.95
C GLU A 231 -3.76 20.51 13.70
N VAL A 232 -2.69 20.80 12.97
CA VAL A 232 -1.40 21.17 13.56
C VAL A 232 -1.22 22.66 13.78
N SER A 233 -2.26 23.47 13.51
CA SER A 233 -2.22 24.92 13.67
C SER A 233 -1.78 25.32 15.08
N GLY A 234 -0.80 26.24 15.17
CA GLY A 234 -0.18 26.67 16.41
C GLY A 234 1.05 25.85 16.83
N ASN A 235 1.35 24.73 16.20
CA ASN A 235 2.60 23.98 16.40
C ASN A 235 3.55 24.21 15.21
N ARG A 236 4.47 25.17 15.35
CA ARG A 236 5.39 25.57 14.27
C ARG A 236 6.16 24.41 13.65
N ARG A 237 6.64 23.46 14.46
CA ARG A 237 7.39 22.27 13.98
C ARG A 237 6.53 21.37 13.09
N HIS A 238 5.29 21.11 13.52
CA HIS A 238 4.36 20.27 12.76
C HIS A 238 3.84 20.97 11.52
N GLU A 239 3.56 22.27 11.60
CA GLU A 239 3.16 23.07 10.43
C GLU A 239 4.25 23.07 9.35
N GLU A 240 5.52 23.29 9.73
CA GLU A 240 6.65 23.28 8.81
C GLU A 240 6.84 21.90 8.15
N ALA A 241 6.73 20.82 8.95
CA ALA A 241 6.77 19.46 8.46
C ALA A 241 5.65 19.19 7.43
N CYS A 242 4.41 19.59 7.76
CA CYS A 242 3.26 19.41 6.87
C CYS A 242 3.41 20.21 5.56
N ARG A 243 3.86 21.48 5.62
CA ARG A 243 4.14 22.30 4.45
C ARG A 243 5.24 21.68 3.58
N THR A 244 6.26 21.10 4.19
CA THR A 244 7.31 20.36 3.49
C THR A 244 6.72 19.15 2.76
N GLY A 245 5.90 18.34 3.42
CA GLY A 245 5.22 17.19 2.83
C GLY A 245 4.33 17.58 1.65
N ILE A 246 3.57 18.67 1.77
CA ILE A 246 2.75 19.20 0.65
C ILE A 246 3.64 19.47 -0.57
N LYS A 247 4.78 20.13 -0.39
CA LYS A 247 5.73 20.43 -1.50
C LYS A 247 6.31 19.14 -2.10
N VAL A 248 6.71 18.19 -1.26
CA VAL A 248 7.27 16.90 -1.70
C VAL A 248 6.25 16.11 -2.54
N PHE A 249 5.02 15.96 -2.06
CA PHE A 249 3.98 15.27 -2.80
C PHE A 249 3.58 15.99 -4.08
N GLN A 250 3.42 17.33 -4.03
CA GLN A 250 3.12 18.12 -5.23
C GLN A 250 4.21 17.95 -6.29
N HIS A 251 5.48 17.99 -5.90
CA HIS A 251 6.60 17.75 -6.81
C HIS A 251 6.55 16.33 -7.39
N HIS A 252 6.43 15.33 -6.53
CA HIS A 252 6.38 13.91 -6.92
C HIS A 252 5.26 13.64 -7.94
N TYR A 253 4.02 14.03 -7.62
CA TYR A 253 2.89 13.73 -8.51
C TYR A 253 2.94 14.54 -9.80
N ARG A 254 3.37 15.82 -9.77
CA ARG A 254 3.57 16.59 -11.00
C ARG A 254 4.58 15.92 -11.93
N THR A 255 5.74 15.54 -11.40
CA THR A 255 6.77 14.79 -12.13
C THR A 255 6.19 13.53 -12.77
N THR A 256 5.48 12.71 -11.99
CA THR A 256 4.93 11.44 -12.45
C THR A 256 3.84 11.65 -13.51
N ILE A 257 2.94 12.61 -13.32
CA ILE A 257 1.89 12.95 -14.30
C ILE A 257 2.51 13.43 -15.63
N ILE A 258 3.58 14.21 -15.59
CA ILE A 258 4.30 14.65 -16.83
C ILE A 258 4.90 13.43 -17.53
N ILE A 259 5.52 12.51 -16.79
CA ILE A 259 6.09 11.27 -17.34
C ILE A 259 5.00 10.41 -17.99
N ASP A 260 3.83 10.26 -17.35
CA ASP A 260 2.73 9.48 -17.90
C ASP A 260 2.14 10.09 -19.16
N ARG A 261 1.97 11.42 -19.18
CA ARG A 261 1.56 12.14 -20.39
C ARG A 261 2.58 11.97 -21.53
N MET A 262 3.86 12.09 -21.24
CA MET A 262 4.92 11.85 -22.22
C MET A 262 4.86 10.43 -22.81
N ARG A 263 4.69 9.41 -21.95
CA ARG A 263 4.55 8.01 -22.36
C ARG A 263 3.28 7.77 -23.17
N SER A 264 2.16 8.35 -22.74
CA SER A 264 0.87 8.25 -23.43
C SER A 264 0.94 8.87 -24.83
N SER A 265 1.51 10.07 -24.94
CA SER A 265 1.72 10.72 -26.25
C SER A 265 2.60 9.88 -27.17
N ALA A 266 3.70 9.33 -26.65
CA ALA A 266 4.59 8.47 -27.44
C ALA A 266 3.91 7.16 -27.92
N ARG A 267 3.04 6.55 -27.09
CA ARG A 267 2.26 5.35 -27.48
C ARG A 267 1.21 5.66 -28.57
N LYS A 268 0.70 6.90 -28.59
CA LYS A 268 -0.28 7.39 -29.59
C LYS A 268 0.39 7.99 -30.83
N GLU A 269 1.70 7.88 -30.94
CA GLU A 269 2.52 8.47 -32.01
C GLU A 269 2.42 10.00 -32.11
N ASP A 270 1.92 10.66 -31.05
CA ASP A 270 1.93 12.12 -30.90
C ASP A 270 3.31 12.59 -30.43
N TRP A 271 4.25 12.67 -31.37
CA TRP A 271 5.63 13.06 -31.09
C TRP A 271 5.78 14.52 -30.64
N ARG A 272 4.86 15.39 -31.05
CA ARG A 272 4.84 16.80 -30.59
C ARG A 272 4.46 16.87 -29.11
N GLY A 273 3.40 16.16 -28.71
CA GLY A 273 3.01 16.07 -27.31
C GLY A 273 4.06 15.37 -26.45
N ALA A 274 4.70 14.31 -26.96
CA ALA A 274 5.79 13.62 -26.25
C ALA A 274 7.00 14.55 -26.03
N LEU A 275 7.43 15.29 -27.06
CA LEU A 275 8.54 16.26 -26.98
C LEU A 275 8.20 17.39 -26.02
N TRP A 276 6.99 17.95 -26.09
CA TRP A 276 6.54 19.00 -25.17
C TRP A 276 6.61 18.55 -23.71
N ASN A 277 6.06 17.39 -23.39
CA ASN A 277 6.11 16.85 -22.03
C ASN A 277 7.55 16.53 -21.60
N MET A 278 8.42 16.09 -22.51
CA MET A 278 9.85 15.90 -22.22
C MET A 278 10.53 17.23 -21.86
N LEU A 279 10.26 18.31 -22.62
CA LEU A 279 10.79 19.65 -22.32
C LEU A 279 10.27 20.18 -20.99
N LEU A 280 8.98 19.98 -20.70
CA LEU A 280 8.40 20.30 -19.38
C LEU A 280 9.10 19.54 -18.26
N LEU A 281 9.40 18.25 -18.46
CA LEU A 281 10.10 17.43 -17.46
C LEU A 281 11.54 17.94 -17.24
N VAL A 282 12.27 18.27 -18.31
CA VAL A 282 13.62 18.85 -18.23
C VAL A 282 13.61 20.17 -17.45
N TRP A 283 12.60 21.00 -17.68
CA TRP A 283 12.47 22.29 -16.98
C TRP A 283 12.06 22.13 -15.52
N PHE A 284 11.14 21.21 -15.23
CA PHE A 284 10.55 21.05 -13.90
C PHE A 284 11.37 20.14 -12.99
N ASP A 285 11.86 19.01 -13.52
CA ASP A 285 12.65 18.00 -12.79
C ASP A 285 13.62 17.27 -13.71
N PRO A 286 14.78 17.88 -14.01
CA PRO A 286 15.77 17.30 -14.92
C PRO A 286 16.35 15.96 -14.42
N ARG A 287 16.34 15.71 -13.10
CA ARG A 287 16.84 14.46 -12.52
C ARG A 287 15.91 13.30 -12.83
N ALA A 288 14.60 13.54 -12.81
CA ALA A 288 13.60 12.52 -13.09
C ALA A 288 13.69 11.97 -14.52
N LEU A 289 14.08 12.79 -15.48
CA LEU A 289 14.32 12.32 -16.86
C LEU A 289 15.48 11.31 -16.89
N GLY A 290 16.60 11.64 -16.24
CA GLY A 290 17.75 10.74 -16.13
C GLY A 290 17.41 9.40 -15.44
N GLU A 291 16.64 9.44 -14.38
CA GLU A 291 16.19 8.24 -13.66
C GLU A 291 15.25 7.39 -14.51
N THR A 292 14.32 8.02 -15.23
CA THR A 292 13.38 7.35 -16.14
C THR A 292 14.12 6.61 -17.25
N LEU A 293 15.13 7.22 -17.84
CA LEU A 293 15.98 6.62 -18.87
C LEU A 293 16.82 5.47 -18.31
N ARG A 294 17.46 5.65 -17.14
CA ARG A 294 18.24 4.59 -16.49
C ARG A 294 17.38 3.38 -16.14
N ARG A 295 16.15 3.61 -15.64
CA ARG A 295 15.21 2.54 -15.31
C ARG A 295 14.82 1.73 -16.56
N LYS A 296 14.55 2.42 -17.69
CA LYS A 296 14.21 1.76 -18.96
C LYS A 296 15.38 0.91 -19.48
N VAL A 297 16.60 1.44 -19.46
CA VAL A 297 17.82 0.73 -19.87
C VAL A 297 18.05 -0.50 -18.97
N ARG A 298 17.89 -0.35 -17.65
CA ARG A 298 18.06 -1.45 -16.71
C ARG A 298 17.03 -2.58 -16.92
N LEU A 299 15.77 -2.24 -17.20
CA LEU A 299 14.73 -3.22 -17.52
C LEU A 299 15.00 -3.95 -18.81
N GLU A 300 15.51 -3.27 -19.83
CA GLU A 300 15.86 -3.86 -21.11
C GLU A 300 17.05 -4.83 -20.98
N ILE A 301 18.07 -4.46 -20.20
CA ILE A 301 19.20 -5.35 -19.88
C ILE A 301 18.72 -6.61 -19.14
N LEU A 302 17.80 -6.46 -18.17
CA LEU A 302 17.25 -7.60 -17.44
C LEU A 302 16.41 -8.51 -18.32
N LYS A 303 15.62 -7.97 -19.26
CA LYS A 303 14.87 -8.75 -20.25
C LYS A 303 15.82 -9.55 -21.15
N ARG A 304 16.88 -8.94 -21.67
CA ARG A 304 17.89 -9.63 -22.52
C ARG A 304 18.63 -10.72 -21.76
N ARG A 305 18.95 -10.53 -20.47
CA ARG A 305 19.59 -11.57 -19.64
C ARG A 305 18.65 -12.74 -19.34
N ARG A 306 17.33 -12.54 -19.28
CA ARG A 306 16.35 -13.63 -19.14
C ARG A 306 16.21 -14.42 -20.44
N SER A 307 16.16 -13.77 -21.61
CA SER A 307 16.09 -14.46 -22.90
C SER A 307 17.37 -15.25 -23.24
N SER A 308 18.55 -14.82 -22.77
CA SER A 308 19.81 -15.55 -22.97
C SER A 308 20.05 -16.72 -22.01
N ARG A 309 19.24 -16.86 -20.95
CA ARG A 309 19.29 -18.03 -20.03
C ARG A 309 18.37 -19.17 -20.45
N TRP A 310 17.54 -18.97 -21.46
CA TRP A 310 16.64 -20.00 -22.02
C TRP A 310 17.14 -20.45 -23.40
N MET A 311 18.30 -21.09 -23.45
CA MET A 311 18.69 -21.98 -24.55
C MET A 311 18.38 -23.40 -24.10
N PRO A 312 17.47 -24.13 -24.76
CA PRO A 312 17.31 -25.56 -24.52
C PRO A 312 18.63 -26.22 -24.93
N GLY A 313 19.19 -27.03 -24.03
CA GLY A 313 20.35 -27.86 -24.31
C GLY A 313 20.04 -28.75 -25.52
N GLU A 314 20.88 -28.65 -26.54
CA GLU A 314 20.94 -29.62 -27.64
C GLU A 314 21.09 -31.01 -27.07
N GLU A 315 20.21 -31.89 -27.50
CA GLU A 315 20.40 -33.32 -27.44
C GLU A 315 21.80 -33.68 -27.99
N ALA A 316 22.62 -34.26 -27.18
CA ALA A 316 23.81 -34.97 -27.62
C ALA A 316 23.60 -36.46 -27.35
N ARG A 317 23.34 -37.16 -28.44
CA ARG A 317 23.59 -38.58 -28.81
C ARG A 317 24.08 -39.53 -27.71
#